data_c13249cb1a3ef637c32afaf5139d46e7
#
_entry.id   c13249cb1a3ef637c32afaf5139d46e7
#
_cell.length_a   1.000
_cell.length_b   1.000
_cell.length_c   1.000
_cell.angle_alpha   90.00
_cell.angle_beta   90.00
_cell.angle_gamma   90.00
#
_symmetry.space_group_name_H-M   'P 1'
#
loop_
_entity.id
_entity.type
_entity.pdbx_description
1 polymer ?
#
loop_
_entity_poly.entity_id
_entity_poly.type
_entity_poly.pdbx_seq_one_letter_code
_entity_poly.pdbx_strand_id
1 'polypeptide(L)'
;KMKKILIISLLALCITFAANAGTSSPKNVKDCSEGFNRASFKFNQGLDKAIIRPIAIGYRKLPSGIRTITSNFLNNLSNLVTIPNNALQGDFWKAGNNLARLGVNSTVGILGMFDVAKGLGFEKYEKEDYGQTLGAMGSGPGCYLVLPVLGPSTARDTVGTVIGMFGGDPW
;
A
#
# COMPACT_ATOMS: atom_id res chain seq x y z
N LYS A 1 27.98 21.96 -19.70
CA LYS A 1 26.70 22.24 -20.40
C LYS A 1 25.93 20.93 -20.69
N MET A 2 26.60 19.86 -21.18
CA MET A 2 25.96 18.57 -21.51
C MET A 2 25.27 17.87 -20.30
N LYS A 3 25.89 17.89 -19.10
CA LYS A 3 25.31 17.27 -17.90
C LYS A 3 23.99 17.92 -17.46
N LYS A 4 23.84 19.24 -17.63
CA LYS A 4 22.58 19.94 -17.30
C LYS A 4 21.46 19.63 -18.30
N ILE A 5 21.78 19.42 -19.57
CA ILE A 5 20.83 19.04 -20.61
C ILE A 5 20.33 17.60 -20.37
N LEU A 6 21.21 16.69 -19.95
CA LEU A 6 20.86 15.31 -19.65
C LEU A 6 19.90 15.21 -18.43
N ILE A 7 20.12 16.02 -17.41
CA ILE A 7 19.25 16.07 -16.22
C ILE A 7 17.88 16.66 -16.58
N ILE A 8 17.84 17.70 -17.41
CA ILE A 8 16.59 18.33 -17.85
C ILE A 8 15.80 17.38 -18.76
N SER A 9 16.44 16.63 -19.64
CA SER A 9 15.78 15.65 -20.49
C SER A 9 15.29 14.43 -19.69
N LEU A 10 15.99 14.01 -18.64
CA LEU A 10 15.53 12.96 -17.73
C LEU A 10 14.33 13.40 -16.88
N LEU A 11 14.35 14.67 -16.40
CA LEU A 11 13.19 15.26 -15.69
C LEU A 11 11.99 15.42 -16.62
N ALA A 12 12.19 15.86 -17.87
CA ALA A 12 11.11 16.01 -18.85
C ALA A 12 10.49 14.64 -19.23
N LEU A 13 11.27 13.56 -19.24
CA LEU A 13 10.77 12.21 -19.49
C LEU A 13 9.87 11.71 -18.35
N CYS A 14 10.14 12.10 -17.11
CA CYS A 14 9.30 11.76 -15.95
C CYS A 14 7.94 12.49 -15.97
N ILE A 15 7.85 13.69 -16.55
CA ILE A 15 6.64 14.51 -16.54
C ILE A 15 5.59 14.00 -17.56
N THR A 16 6.01 13.31 -18.62
CA THR A 16 5.10 12.82 -19.66
C THR A 16 4.36 11.54 -19.30
N PHE A 17 4.75 10.83 -18.22
CA PHE A 17 4.07 9.61 -17.76
C PHE A 17 2.90 9.86 -16.81
N ALA A 18 2.72 11.08 -16.32
CA ALA A 18 1.69 11.40 -15.31
C ALA A 18 0.26 11.55 -15.87
N ALA A 19 0.01 11.36 -17.16
CA ALA A 19 -1.24 11.79 -17.78
C ALA A 19 -2.25 10.69 -18.15
N ASN A 20 -2.01 9.42 -17.79
CA ASN A 20 -2.98 8.35 -18.08
C ASN A 20 -3.15 7.37 -16.90
N ALA A 21 -3.50 7.88 -15.72
CA ALA A 21 -4.24 7.08 -14.74
C ALA A 21 -5.68 6.89 -15.30
N GLY A 22 -5.77 6.14 -16.38
CA GLY A 22 -7.04 5.80 -16.99
C GLY A 22 -7.85 4.99 -15.98
N THR A 23 -9.05 5.47 -15.68
CA THR A 23 -10.13 4.69 -15.09
C THR A 23 -10.46 3.53 -16.04
N SER A 24 -9.57 2.52 -16.10
CA SER A 24 -9.86 1.28 -16.78
C SER A 24 -10.90 0.53 -15.95
N SER A 25 -12.13 0.62 -16.40
CA SER A 25 -13.26 -0.15 -15.91
C SER A 25 -12.84 -1.62 -15.72
N PRO A 26 -13.18 -2.29 -14.59
CA PRO A 26 -12.75 -3.66 -14.30
C PRO A 26 -13.26 -4.74 -15.27
N LYS A 27 -13.91 -4.35 -16.36
CA LYS A 27 -14.55 -5.27 -17.32
C LYS A 27 -13.60 -6.12 -18.17
N ASN A 28 -12.28 -5.93 -18.13
CA ASN A 28 -11.32 -6.64 -19.00
C ASN A 28 -10.06 -7.12 -18.29
N VAL A 29 -10.14 -7.51 -17.02
CA VAL A 29 -9.00 -8.17 -16.37
C VAL A 29 -8.95 -9.61 -16.86
N LYS A 30 -7.93 -9.96 -17.66
CA LYS A 30 -7.72 -11.33 -18.12
C LYS A 30 -7.31 -12.22 -16.96
N ASP A 31 -8.09 -13.27 -16.71
CA ASP A 31 -7.68 -14.37 -15.86
C ASP A 31 -6.73 -15.28 -16.66
N CYS A 32 -5.41 -15.11 -16.44
CA CYS A 32 -4.41 -15.86 -17.19
C CYS A 32 -4.11 -17.25 -16.60
N SER A 33 -4.62 -17.55 -15.42
CA SER A 33 -4.31 -18.78 -14.69
C SER A 33 -5.50 -19.28 -13.87
N GLU A 34 -6.66 -19.47 -14.50
CA GLU A 34 -7.90 -19.84 -13.83
C GLU A 34 -7.74 -21.05 -12.90
N GLY A 35 -7.05 -22.10 -13.35
CA GLY A 35 -6.82 -23.31 -12.54
C GLY A 35 -6.06 -23.01 -11.23
N PHE A 36 -4.98 -22.23 -11.33
CA PHE A 36 -4.20 -21.79 -10.18
C PHE A 36 -5.04 -20.88 -9.27
N ASN A 37 -5.74 -19.91 -9.84
CA ASN A 37 -6.58 -18.98 -9.11
C ASN A 37 -7.68 -19.69 -8.31
N ARG A 38 -8.33 -20.68 -8.91
CA ARG A 38 -9.35 -21.52 -8.23
C ARG A 38 -8.73 -22.37 -7.10
N ALA A 39 -7.55 -22.94 -7.30
CA ALA A 39 -6.86 -23.73 -6.27
C ALA A 39 -6.45 -22.83 -5.08
N SER A 40 -5.82 -21.69 -5.36
CA SER A 40 -5.43 -20.69 -4.34
C SER A 40 -6.64 -20.15 -3.58
N PHE A 41 -7.74 -19.88 -4.28
CA PHE A 41 -8.98 -19.41 -3.64
C PHE A 41 -9.54 -20.45 -2.66
N LYS A 42 -9.60 -21.75 -3.06
CA LYS A 42 -10.05 -22.82 -2.17
C LYS A 42 -9.14 -22.96 -0.95
N PHE A 43 -7.81 -22.86 -1.15
CA PHE A 43 -6.84 -22.87 -0.06
C PHE A 43 -7.09 -21.70 0.91
N ASN A 44 -7.24 -20.48 0.37
CA ASN A 44 -7.51 -19.29 1.18
C ASN A 44 -8.82 -19.40 1.95
N GLN A 45 -9.88 -19.98 1.37
CA GLN A 45 -11.13 -20.23 2.08
C GLN A 45 -10.96 -21.24 3.23
N GLY A 46 -10.14 -22.27 3.02
CA GLY A 46 -9.80 -23.25 4.08
C GLY A 46 -9.05 -22.55 5.22
N LEU A 47 -8.05 -21.77 4.89
CA LEU A 47 -7.23 -20.99 5.83
C LEU A 47 -8.09 -19.98 6.61
N ASP A 48 -9.00 -19.26 5.92
CA ASP A 48 -9.92 -18.33 6.56
C ASP A 48 -10.79 -19.03 7.61
N LYS A 49 -11.43 -20.16 7.22
CA LYS A 49 -12.31 -20.89 8.13
C LYS A 49 -11.56 -21.48 9.33
N ALA A 50 -10.35 -22.02 9.10
CA ALA A 50 -9.62 -22.74 10.15
C ALA A 50 -8.85 -21.81 11.09
N ILE A 51 -8.32 -20.70 10.60
CA ILE A 51 -7.35 -19.86 11.33
C ILE A 51 -7.79 -18.40 11.38
N ILE A 52 -7.97 -17.75 10.21
CA ILE A 52 -8.11 -16.29 10.15
C ILE A 52 -9.42 -15.86 10.81
N ARG A 53 -10.53 -16.52 10.50
CA ARG A 53 -11.85 -16.20 11.04
C ARG A 53 -11.94 -16.36 12.55
N PRO A 54 -11.49 -17.46 13.18
CA PRO A 54 -11.45 -17.59 14.64
C PRO A 54 -10.63 -16.48 15.31
N ILE A 55 -9.44 -16.17 14.76
CA ILE A 55 -8.58 -15.09 15.26
C ILE A 55 -9.29 -13.74 15.14
N ALA A 56 -9.90 -13.44 13.99
CA ALA A 56 -10.64 -12.20 13.76
C ALA A 56 -11.83 -12.03 14.71
N ILE A 57 -12.56 -13.12 14.98
CA ILE A 57 -13.66 -13.10 15.95
C ILE A 57 -13.12 -12.80 17.36
N GLY A 58 -12.00 -13.44 17.76
CA GLY A 58 -11.34 -13.17 19.03
C GLY A 58 -10.90 -11.73 19.16
N TYR A 59 -10.23 -11.20 18.11
CA TYR A 59 -9.77 -9.81 18.05
C TYR A 59 -10.93 -8.79 18.16
N ARG A 60 -12.08 -9.08 17.52
CA ARG A 60 -13.27 -8.21 17.61
C ARG A 60 -13.88 -8.13 19.01
N LYS A 61 -13.64 -9.12 19.88
CA LYS A 61 -14.09 -9.11 21.27
C LYS A 61 -13.23 -8.22 22.17
N LEU A 62 -12.04 -7.80 21.71
CA LEU A 62 -11.19 -6.88 22.46
C LEU A 62 -11.86 -5.50 22.57
N PRO A 63 -11.65 -4.77 23.69
CA PRO A 63 -12.10 -3.39 23.83
C PRO A 63 -11.66 -2.50 22.67
N SER A 64 -12.51 -1.55 22.28
CA SER A 64 -12.24 -0.65 21.15
C SER A 64 -10.91 0.09 21.29
N GLY A 65 -10.52 0.49 22.51
CA GLY A 65 -9.26 1.15 22.79
C GLY A 65 -8.05 0.31 22.35
N ILE A 66 -8.02 -0.98 22.68
CA ILE A 66 -6.93 -1.89 22.29
C ILE A 66 -6.85 -2.00 20.77
N ARG A 67 -7.99 -2.17 20.10
CA ARG A 67 -8.05 -2.25 18.63
C ARG A 67 -7.59 -0.97 17.97
N THR A 68 -7.95 0.18 18.53
CA THR A 68 -7.50 1.49 18.03
C THR A 68 -5.99 1.65 18.19
N ILE A 69 -5.43 1.30 19.36
CA ILE A 69 -3.98 1.35 19.60
C ILE A 69 -3.23 0.46 18.61
N THR A 70 -3.70 -0.77 18.40
CA THR A 70 -3.09 -1.69 17.42
C THR A 70 -3.14 -1.10 16.01
N SER A 71 -4.30 -0.60 15.59
CA SER A 71 -4.46 0.02 14.27
C SER A 71 -3.55 1.24 14.07
N ASN A 72 -3.47 2.11 15.08
CA ASN A 72 -2.61 3.29 15.01
C ASN A 72 -1.12 2.90 14.89
N PHE A 73 -0.68 1.94 15.69
CA PHE A 73 0.69 1.43 15.65
C PHE A 73 1.04 0.86 14.27
N LEU A 74 0.16 0.02 13.72
CA LEU A 74 0.35 -0.58 12.40
C LEU A 74 0.35 0.48 11.29
N ASN A 75 -0.56 1.45 11.34
CA ASN A 75 -0.57 2.58 10.40
C ASN A 75 0.70 3.42 10.50
N ASN A 76 1.26 3.58 11.70
CA ASN A 76 2.51 4.30 11.90
C ASN A 76 3.69 3.55 11.26
N LEU A 77 3.74 2.22 11.38
CA LEU A 77 4.73 1.39 10.69
C LEU A 77 4.56 1.45 9.17
N SER A 78 3.32 1.40 8.68
CA SER A 78 3.03 1.47 7.23
C SER A 78 3.48 2.80 6.60
N ASN A 79 3.71 3.87 7.38
CA ASN A 79 4.30 5.10 6.87
C ASN A 79 5.70 4.88 6.27
N LEU A 80 6.45 3.87 6.74
CA LEU A 80 7.78 3.55 6.19
C LEU A 80 7.70 3.16 4.70
N VAL A 81 6.57 2.59 4.28
CA VAL A 81 6.29 2.25 2.88
C VAL A 81 5.51 3.36 2.19
N THR A 82 4.54 3.96 2.87
CA THR A 82 3.68 5.00 2.29
C THR A 82 4.47 6.26 1.90
N ILE A 83 5.41 6.72 2.73
CA ILE A 83 6.20 7.94 2.48
C ILE A 83 6.99 7.84 1.17
N PRO A 84 7.82 6.79 0.93
CA PRO A 84 8.53 6.68 -0.33
C PRO A 84 7.59 6.51 -1.53
N ASN A 85 6.45 5.85 -1.37
CA ASN A 85 5.46 5.70 -2.44
C ASN A 85 4.80 7.04 -2.80
N ASN A 86 4.42 7.88 -1.82
CA ASN A 86 3.95 9.23 -2.10
C ASN A 86 5.01 10.04 -2.87
N ALA A 87 6.28 9.97 -2.47
CA ALA A 87 7.36 10.67 -3.15
C ALA A 87 7.56 10.15 -4.60
N LEU A 88 7.52 8.84 -4.82
CA LEU A 88 7.63 8.22 -6.15
C LEU A 88 6.43 8.57 -7.05
N GLN A 89 5.25 8.80 -6.48
CA GLN A 89 4.06 9.27 -7.19
C GLN A 89 4.09 10.77 -7.48
N GLY A 90 5.09 11.51 -6.96
CA GLY A 90 5.22 12.96 -7.11
C GLY A 90 4.41 13.77 -6.10
N ASP A 91 3.74 13.11 -5.15
CA ASP A 91 2.97 13.77 -4.11
C ASP A 91 3.86 14.08 -2.88
N PHE A 92 4.75 15.05 -3.06
CA PHE A 92 5.69 15.45 -2.01
C PHE A 92 4.99 16.09 -0.81
N TRP A 93 3.79 16.66 -1.00
CA TRP A 93 3.01 17.19 0.10
C TRP A 93 2.55 16.08 1.04
N LYS A 94 1.93 15.03 0.51
CA LYS A 94 1.53 13.86 1.30
C LYS A 94 2.74 13.15 1.90
N ALA A 95 3.84 13.03 1.16
CA ALA A 95 5.08 12.47 1.70
C ALA A 95 5.57 13.24 2.92
N GLY A 96 5.61 14.58 2.85
CA GLY A 96 6.00 15.45 3.95
C GLY A 96 5.04 15.38 5.14
N ASN A 97 3.74 15.41 4.88
CA ASN A 97 2.70 15.25 5.91
C ASN A 97 2.85 13.89 6.65
N ASN A 98 3.01 12.80 5.90
CA ASN A 98 3.17 11.47 6.47
C ASN A 98 4.49 11.30 7.23
N LEU A 99 5.58 11.94 6.78
CA LEU A 99 6.86 11.96 7.49
C LEU A 99 6.72 12.70 8.84
N ALA A 100 6.06 13.86 8.86
CA ALA A 100 5.80 14.60 10.08
C ALA A 100 4.90 13.81 11.03
N ARG A 101 3.85 13.15 10.52
CA ARG A 101 3.00 12.24 11.30
C ARG A 101 3.80 11.09 11.92
N LEU A 102 4.67 10.45 11.13
CA LEU A 102 5.55 9.39 11.61
C LEU A 102 6.43 9.89 12.77
N GLY A 103 7.05 11.07 12.62
CA GLY A 103 7.88 11.67 13.66
C GLY A 103 7.11 11.95 14.96
N VAL A 104 5.97 12.66 14.85
CA VAL A 104 5.14 13.02 16.00
C VAL A 104 4.56 11.78 16.68
N ASN A 105 3.99 10.86 15.92
CA ASN A 105 3.36 9.66 16.48
C ASN A 105 4.39 8.69 17.07
N SER A 106 5.59 8.61 16.50
CA SER A 106 6.65 7.73 17.04
C SER A 106 7.26 8.28 18.34
N THR A 107 7.36 9.60 18.50
CA THR A 107 7.92 10.24 19.69
C THR A 107 6.87 10.47 20.76
N VAL A 108 5.93 11.39 20.51
CA VAL A 108 4.89 11.79 21.47
C VAL A 108 3.79 10.72 21.57
N GLY A 109 3.49 10.05 20.46
CA GLY A 109 2.44 9.01 20.35
C GLY A 109 2.87 7.60 20.78
N ILE A 110 4.04 7.45 21.43
CA ILE A 110 4.58 6.16 21.90
C ILE A 110 4.60 5.13 20.76
N LEU A 111 5.54 5.29 19.82
CA LEU A 111 5.71 4.45 18.63
C LEU A 111 4.45 4.38 17.73
N GLY A 112 3.58 5.38 17.82
CA GLY A 112 2.34 5.45 17.03
C GLY A 112 1.14 4.77 17.66
N MET A 113 1.20 4.33 18.91
CA MET A 113 0.03 3.80 19.64
C MET A 113 -1.08 4.84 19.76
N PHE A 114 -0.70 6.11 19.91
CA PHE A 114 -1.62 7.25 19.94
C PHE A 114 -1.42 8.12 18.70
N ASP A 115 -2.49 8.42 17.98
CA ASP A 115 -2.46 9.30 16.80
C ASP A 115 -2.51 10.78 17.24
N VAL A 116 -1.38 11.23 17.80
CA VAL A 116 -1.21 12.61 18.26
C VAL A 116 -1.22 13.59 17.09
N ALA A 117 -0.65 13.20 15.95
CA ALA A 117 -0.62 13.99 14.74
C ALA A 117 -2.02 14.40 14.28
N LYS A 118 -3.01 13.51 14.37
CA LYS A 118 -4.40 13.82 14.09
C LYS A 118 -4.92 14.95 15.01
N GLY A 119 -4.58 14.90 16.29
CA GLY A 119 -4.96 15.95 17.26
C GLY A 119 -4.32 17.30 16.98
N LEU A 120 -3.17 17.33 16.32
CA LEU A 120 -2.44 18.52 15.90
C LEU A 120 -2.91 19.09 14.55
N GLY A 121 -3.90 18.46 13.90
CA GLY A 121 -4.46 18.92 12.64
C GLY A 121 -3.74 18.44 11.38
N PHE A 122 -2.85 17.46 11.48
CA PHE A 122 -2.26 16.84 10.29
C PHE A 122 -3.33 16.13 9.45
N GLU A 123 -3.15 16.11 8.13
CA GLU A 123 -4.06 15.42 7.22
C GLU A 123 -4.15 13.92 7.56
N LYS A 124 -5.32 13.34 7.27
CA LYS A 124 -5.57 11.93 7.52
C LYS A 124 -4.56 11.05 6.80
N TYR A 125 -4.07 10.01 7.50
CA TYR A 125 -3.24 8.98 6.88
C TYR A 125 -4.04 8.21 5.82
N GLU A 126 -3.46 8.08 4.64
CA GLU A 126 -3.92 7.24 3.55
C GLU A 126 -2.77 6.31 3.16
N LYS A 127 -3.03 5.01 3.19
CA LYS A 127 -2.00 4.01 2.88
C LYS A 127 -1.72 4.02 1.38
N GLU A 128 -0.45 4.08 1.03
CA GLU A 128 0.04 3.89 -0.33
C GLU A 128 0.98 2.69 -0.40
N ASP A 129 0.97 2.01 -1.53
CA ASP A 129 1.80 0.84 -1.79
C ASP A 129 2.45 0.90 -3.17
N TYR A 130 3.39 -0.02 -3.42
CA TYR A 130 4.12 -0.06 -4.68
C TYR A 130 3.25 -0.47 -5.88
N GLY A 131 2.15 -1.22 -5.66
CA GLY A 131 1.19 -1.53 -6.72
C GLY A 131 0.46 -0.28 -7.20
N GLN A 132 0.04 0.58 -6.26
CA GLN A 132 -0.55 1.88 -6.57
C GLN A 132 0.45 2.79 -7.27
N THR A 133 1.69 2.83 -6.80
CA THR A 133 2.78 3.61 -7.41
C THR A 133 3.04 3.18 -8.85
N LEU A 134 3.13 1.87 -9.12
CA LEU A 134 3.26 1.34 -10.48
C LEU A 134 2.03 1.71 -11.34
N GLY A 135 0.84 1.71 -10.76
CA GLY A 135 -0.38 2.18 -11.42
C GLY A 135 -0.32 3.65 -11.79
N ALA A 136 0.12 4.51 -10.88
CA ALA A 136 0.30 5.94 -11.11
C ALA A 136 1.36 6.21 -12.20
N MET A 137 2.38 5.36 -12.31
CA MET A 137 3.40 5.39 -13.37
C MET A 137 2.89 4.84 -14.71
N GLY A 138 1.60 4.46 -14.83
CA GLY A 138 0.98 4.01 -16.08
C GLY A 138 1.03 2.50 -16.31
N SER A 139 1.50 1.70 -15.35
CA SER A 139 1.43 0.24 -15.47
C SER A 139 -0.01 -0.25 -15.37
N GLY A 140 -0.48 -0.96 -16.40
CA GLY A 140 -1.79 -1.62 -16.35
C GLY A 140 -1.84 -2.74 -15.29
N PRO A 141 -3.04 -3.18 -14.87
CA PRO A 141 -3.19 -4.21 -13.85
C PRO A 141 -2.61 -5.58 -14.27
N GLY A 142 -2.54 -5.86 -15.58
CA GLY A 142 -2.12 -7.16 -16.09
C GLY A 142 -3.14 -8.26 -15.82
N CYS A 143 -2.64 -9.47 -15.60
CA CYS A 143 -3.47 -10.64 -15.30
C CYS A 143 -4.04 -10.61 -13.89
N TYR A 144 -5.26 -11.09 -13.74
CA TYR A 144 -5.85 -11.39 -12.44
C TYR A 144 -5.18 -12.63 -11.84
N LEU A 145 -4.79 -12.54 -10.58
CA LEU A 145 -4.13 -13.59 -9.81
C LEU A 145 -4.79 -13.71 -8.44
N VAL A 146 -4.89 -14.94 -7.94
CA VAL A 146 -5.23 -15.19 -6.53
C VAL A 146 -4.01 -15.76 -5.84
N LEU A 147 -3.40 -14.96 -4.97
CA LEU A 147 -2.21 -15.37 -4.23
C LEU A 147 -2.61 -16.23 -3.02
N PRO A 148 -1.89 -17.33 -2.77
CA PRO A 148 -2.04 -18.06 -1.51
C PRO A 148 -1.80 -17.12 -0.32
N VAL A 149 -2.65 -17.20 0.71
CA VAL A 149 -2.65 -16.38 1.92
C VAL A 149 -3.06 -14.93 1.68
N LEU A 150 -2.54 -14.26 0.65
CA LEU A 150 -2.74 -12.83 0.39
C LEU A 150 -4.08 -12.52 -0.31
N GLY A 151 -4.65 -13.49 -1.05
CA GLY A 151 -5.96 -13.33 -1.69
C GLY A 151 -5.92 -12.75 -3.11
N PRO A 152 -7.03 -12.12 -3.55
CA PRO A 152 -7.15 -11.57 -4.90
C PRO A 152 -6.14 -10.45 -5.15
N SER A 153 -5.49 -10.47 -6.31
CA SER A 153 -4.47 -9.52 -6.73
C SER A 153 -4.46 -9.38 -8.25
N THR A 154 -3.59 -8.51 -8.75
CA THR A 154 -3.24 -8.41 -10.17
C THR A 154 -1.75 -8.66 -10.36
N ALA A 155 -1.29 -8.88 -11.59
CA ALA A 155 0.14 -9.05 -11.85
C ALA A 155 0.94 -7.83 -11.36
N ARG A 156 0.45 -6.61 -11.61
CA ARG A 156 1.04 -5.36 -11.13
C ARG A 156 1.11 -5.30 -9.60
N ASP A 157 -0.02 -5.57 -8.94
CA ASP A 157 -0.13 -5.44 -7.49
C ASP A 157 0.66 -6.57 -6.79
N THR A 158 0.79 -7.74 -7.44
CA THR A 158 1.67 -8.82 -6.98
C THR A 158 3.14 -8.37 -6.96
N VAL A 159 3.59 -7.72 -8.05
CA VAL A 159 4.96 -7.15 -8.11
C VAL A 159 5.11 -6.09 -7.02
N GLY A 160 4.14 -5.20 -6.87
CA GLY A 160 4.12 -4.18 -5.81
C GLY A 160 4.22 -4.80 -4.41
N THR A 161 3.46 -5.88 -4.15
CA THR A 161 3.49 -6.60 -2.88
C THR A 161 4.86 -7.23 -2.61
N VAL A 162 5.48 -7.85 -3.63
CA VAL A 162 6.83 -8.42 -3.50
C VAL A 162 7.86 -7.33 -3.18
N ILE A 163 7.81 -6.19 -3.87
CA ILE A 163 8.68 -5.04 -3.57
C ILE A 163 8.44 -4.55 -2.14
N GLY A 164 7.17 -4.43 -1.73
CA GLY A 164 6.79 -4.02 -0.38
C GLY A 164 7.36 -4.94 0.70
N MET A 165 7.27 -6.26 0.52
CA MET A 165 7.83 -7.24 1.46
C MET A 165 9.34 -7.07 1.65
N PHE A 166 10.09 -6.77 0.60
CA PHE A 166 11.51 -6.45 0.71
C PHE A 166 11.76 -5.04 1.25
N GLY A 167 10.83 -4.12 1.04
CA GLY A 167 10.86 -2.74 1.54
C GLY A 167 10.39 -2.57 2.98
N GLY A 168 9.98 -3.65 3.66
CA GLY A 168 9.56 -3.62 5.06
C GLY A 168 8.08 -3.31 5.26
N ASP A 169 7.21 -3.57 4.27
CA ASP A 169 5.76 -3.50 4.45
C ASP A 169 5.34 -4.55 5.49
N PRO A 170 4.70 -4.17 6.60
CA PRO A 170 4.28 -5.12 7.63
C PRO A 170 3.14 -6.06 7.19
N TRP A 171 2.50 -5.81 6.04
CA TRP A 171 1.47 -6.64 5.36
C TRP A 171 1.23 -6.26 3.91
#